data_607b45e7456d3a55ba4a50322888f1aa
#
_entry.id   607b45e7456d3a55ba4a50322888f1aa
#
_cell.length_a   1.000
_cell.length_b   1.000
_cell.length_c   1.000
_cell.angle_alpha   90.00
_cell.angle_beta   90.00
_cell.angle_gamma   90.00
#
_symmetry.space_group_name_H-M   'P 1'
#
loop_
_entity.id
_entity.type
_entity.pdbx_description
1 polymer ?
#
loop_
_entity_poly.entity_id
_entity_poly.type
_entity_poly.pdbx_seq_one_letter_code
_entity_poly.pdbx_strand_id
1 'polypeptide(L)'
;EINRAPAKTQSALFEVMEERQVTVDGVTYIMKQPFMVLATQNPIDQEGTYRLPEAQLDRFLFKIEVSYPTLEQEISILQNQHGTDNRHLLNEVTKLISTSELEQYRSSVRQLLIEPKLLEFIARIVNETRNNPSLFLGASPRASLAIVKAAKAFAAMMGRDFVTPEDVVEMAPHVLRHRIILTPEKEMEGLTADELIDRIIKSVEIPR
;
A
#
# COMPACT_ATOMS: atom_id res chain seq x y z
N GLU A 1 5.58 -12.38 8.01
CA GLU A 1 4.36 -13.15 7.67
C GLU A 1 3.23 -12.80 8.66
N ILE A 2 2.54 -11.69 8.40
CA ILE A 2 1.48 -11.20 9.30
C ILE A 2 0.30 -12.17 9.41
N ASN A 3 0.04 -12.93 8.35
CA ASN A 3 -1.04 -13.93 8.31
C ASN A 3 -0.73 -15.20 9.12
N ARG A 4 0.47 -15.35 9.67
CA ARG A 4 0.83 -16.40 10.63
C ARG A 4 0.79 -15.94 12.09
N ALA A 5 0.68 -14.64 12.32
CA ALA A 5 0.57 -14.11 13.67
C ALA A 5 -0.81 -14.44 14.28
N PRO A 6 -0.89 -14.84 15.56
CA PRO A 6 -2.17 -15.01 16.24
C PRO A 6 -3.01 -13.73 16.23
N ALA A 7 -4.34 -13.85 16.26
CA ALA A 7 -5.28 -12.73 16.22
C ALA A 7 -4.99 -11.64 17.27
N LYS A 8 -4.55 -12.03 18.48
CA LYS A 8 -4.16 -11.09 19.54
C LYS A 8 -2.96 -10.23 19.13
N THR A 9 -1.95 -10.83 18.49
CA THR A 9 -0.77 -10.11 18.00
C THR A 9 -1.13 -9.20 16.83
N GLN A 10 -1.98 -9.67 15.91
CA GLN A 10 -2.50 -8.86 14.82
C GLN A 10 -3.25 -7.63 15.37
N SER A 11 -4.14 -7.81 16.36
CA SER A 11 -4.90 -6.71 16.97
C SER A 11 -3.98 -5.66 17.61
N ALA A 12 -2.95 -6.09 18.35
CA ALA A 12 -1.97 -5.17 18.94
C ALA A 12 -1.20 -4.38 17.86
N LEU A 13 -0.83 -5.04 16.74
CA LEU A 13 -0.16 -4.37 15.63
C LEU A 13 -1.06 -3.32 14.96
N PHE A 14 -2.37 -3.60 14.84
CA PHE A 14 -3.32 -2.65 14.27
C PHE A 14 -3.58 -1.44 15.19
N GLU A 15 -3.57 -1.64 16.51
CA GLU A 15 -3.58 -0.53 17.46
C GLU A 15 -2.36 0.38 17.22
N VAL A 16 -1.17 -0.20 17.14
CA VAL A 16 0.07 0.55 16.86
C VAL A 16 0.00 1.32 15.55
N MET A 17 -0.56 0.73 14.50
CA MET A 17 -0.67 1.37 13.18
C MET A 17 -1.62 2.57 13.19
N GLU A 18 -2.71 2.51 13.94
CA GLU A 18 -3.75 3.53 13.96
C GLU A 18 -3.45 4.61 15.00
N GLU A 19 -3.21 4.18 16.24
CA GLU A 19 -3.03 5.06 17.39
C GLU A 19 -1.57 5.50 17.60
N ARG A 20 -0.61 4.84 16.91
CA ARG A 20 0.83 5.06 17.06
C ARG A 20 1.30 4.93 18.51
N GLN A 21 0.69 4.01 19.22
CA GLN A 21 1.01 3.66 20.59
C GLN A 21 0.80 2.16 20.81
N VAL A 22 1.39 1.63 21.86
CA VAL A 22 1.13 0.27 22.32
C VAL A 22 0.86 0.30 23.82
N THR A 23 -0.15 -0.41 24.26
CA THR A 23 -0.49 -0.52 25.69
C THR A 23 -0.12 -1.92 26.18
N VAL A 24 0.81 -1.98 27.13
CA VAL A 24 1.28 -3.22 27.77
C VAL A 24 1.10 -3.08 29.28
N ASP A 25 0.38 -4.01 29.89
CA ASP A 25 0.12 -4.04 31.33
C ASP A 25 -0.40 -2.71 31.90
N GLY A 26 -1.29 -2.03 31.15
CA GLY A 26 -1.89 -0.76 31.53
C GLY A 26 -0.99 0.46 31.34
N VAL A 27 0.22 0.28 30.81
CA VAL A 27 1.13 1.37 30.49
C VAL A 27 1.13 1.62 28.97
N THR A 28 0.90 2.86 28.56
CA THR A 28 0.89 3.26 27.15
C THR A 28 2.23 3.83 26.72
N TYR A 29 2.79 3.25 25.65
CA TYR A 29 4.05 3.66 25.04
C TYR A 29 3.76 4.30 23.68
N ILE A 30 4.10 5.56 23.52
CA ILE A 30 3.93 6.31 22.25
C ILE A 30 5.09 5.95 21.31
N MET A 31 4.78 5.61 20.06
CA MET A 31 5.77 5.32 19.02
C MET A 31 6.44 6.61 18.52
N LYS A 32 7.78 6.63 18.56
CA LYS A 32 8.57 7.74 18.02
C LYS A 32 8.42 7.82 16.49
N GLN A 33 8.31 9.03 15.98
CA GLN A 33 8.30 9.29 14.54
C GLN A 33 9.73 9.39 13.97
N PRO A 34 9.98 8.98 12.72
CA PRO A 34 9.05 8.36 11.79
C PRO A 34 8.77 6.89 12.15
N PHE A 35 7.52 6.47 12.05
CA PHE A 35 7.08 5.10 12.30
C PHE A 35 6.35 4.56 11.06
N MET A 36 6.74 3.38 10.60
CA MET A 36 6.15 2.69 9.45
C MET A 36 6.13 1.19 9.72
N VAL A 37 5.05 0.54 9.31
CA VAL A 37 4.90 -0.92 9.37
C VAL A 37 5.02 -1.49 7.97
N LEU A 38 5.97 -2.40 7.79
CA LEU A 38 6.10 -3.25 6.61
C LEU A 38 5.75 -4.68 7.03
N ALA A 39 4.78 -5.27 6.35
CA ALA A 39 4.35 -6.63 6.62
C ALA A 39 4.44 -7.45 5.34
N THR A 40 4.88 -8.71 5.47
CA THR A 40 4.83 -9.68 4.38
C THR A 40 3.65 -10.61 4.58
N GLN A 41 3.06 -11.06 3.47
CA GLN A 41 2.01 -12.06 3.44
C GLN A 41 2.39 -13.12 2.40
N ASN A 42 2.40 -14.38 2.78
CA ASN A 42 2.54 -15.46 1.81
C ASN A 42 1.14 -15.74 1.22
N PRO A 43 0.96 -15.65 -0.11
CA PRO A 43 -0.34 -15.89 -0.74
C PRO A 43 -0.77 -17.36 -0.72
N ILE A 44 0.17 -18.28 -0.48
CA ILE A 44 -0.12 -19.72 -0.42
C ILE A 44 -0.79 -20.01 0.93
N ASP A 45 -2.08 -20.35 0.89
CA ASP A 45 -2.85 -20.80 2.05
C ASP A 45 -2.28 -22.15 2.53
N GLN A 46 -1.67 -22.15 3.71
CA GLN A 46 -1.21 -23.35 4.42
C GLN A 46 -1.93 -23.45 5.76
N GLU A 47 -1.98 -24.65 6.31
CA GLU A 47 -2.45 -24.85 7.70
C GLU A 47 -1.74 -23.90 8.66
N GLY A 48 -2.52 -23.21 9.52
CA GLY A 48 -2.00 -22.23 10.48
C GLY A 48 -1.89 -20.79 9.95
N THR A 49 -2.47 -20.48 8.77
CA THR A 49 -2.61 -19.10 8.32
C THR A 49 -3.96 -18.51 8.76
N TYR A 50 -3.92 -17.26 9.24
CA TYR A 50 -5.11 -16.50 9.60
C TYR A 50 -5.32 -15.40 8.56
N ARG A 51 -6.38 -15.48 7.77
CA ARG A 51 -6.74 -14.39 6.85
C ARG A 51 -6.93 -13.10 7.64
N LEU A 52 -6.31 -12.04 7.16
CA LEU A 52 -6.57 -10.71 7.71
C LEU A 52 -7.98 -10.26 7.28
N PRO A 53 -8.84 -9.83 8.22
CA PRO A 53 -10.11 -9.20 7.87
C PRO A 53 -9.91 -7.97 6.98
N GLU A 54 -10.86 -7.70 6.10
CA GLU A 54 -10.82 -6.60 5.14
C GLU A 54 -10.64 -5.23 5.84
N ALA A 55 -11.30 -5.03 6.98
CA ALA A 55 -11.17 -3.82 7.79
C ALA A 55 -9.74 -3.60 8.32
N GLN A 56 -8.95 -4.67 8.45
CA GLN A 56 -7.55 -4.60 8.87
C GLN A 56 -6.64 -4.34 7.66
N LEU A 57 -6.93 -4.95 6.51
CA LEU A 57 -6.21 -4.69 5.26
C LEU A 57 -6.36 -3.23 4.82
N ASP A 58 -7.52 -2.62 4.99
CA ASP A 58 -7.80 -1.21 4.67
C ASP A 58 -6.89 -0.20 5.41
N ARG A 59 -6.22 -0.62 6.49
CA ARG A 59 -5.28 0.22 7.25
C ARG A 59 -3.91 0.33 6.61
N PHE A 60 -3.52 -0.64 5.77
CA PHE A 60 -2.27 -0.55 5.00
C PHE A 60 -2.41 0.44 3.85
N LEU A 61 -1.39 1.26 3.63
CA LEU A 61 -1.39 2.23 2.53
C LEU A 61 -1.40 1.53 1.17
N PHE A 62 -0.49 0.56 0.99
CA PHE A 62 -0.30 -0.19 -0.24
C PHE A 62 -0.33 -1.70 0.00
N LYS A 63 -0.79 -2.42 -1.02
CA LYS A 63 -0.45 -3.82 -1.23
C LYS A 63 0.47 -3.90 -2.44
N ILE A 64 1.71 -4.35 -2.22
CA ILE A 64 2.72 -4.52 -3.27
C ILE A 64 2.76 -6.01 -3.60
N GLU A 65 2.54 -6.34 -4.86
CA GLU A 65 2.69 -7.69 -5.36
C GLU A 65 4.10 -7.89 -5.88
N VAL A 66 4.77 -8.90 -5.36
CA VAL A 66 6.14 -9.26 -5.75
C VAL A 66 6.05 -10.53 -6.57
N SER A 67 6.38 -10.44 -7.85
CA SER A 67 6.46 -11.58 -8.76
C SER A 67 7.73 -12.41 -8.53
N TYR A 68 7.79 -13.61 -9.08
CA TYR A 68 9.04 -14.35 -9.16
C TYR A 68 10.10 -13.58 -9.96
N PRO A 69 11.39 -13.73 -9.62
CA PRO A 69 12.47 -13.13 -10.38
C PRO A 69 12.53 -13.69 -11.81
N THR A 70 13.01 -12.89 -12.75
CA THR A 70 13.34 -13.39 -14.09
C THR A 70 14.55 -14.35 -14.03
N LEU A 71 14.77 -15.13 -15.08
CA LEU A 71 15.92 -16.03 -15.14
C LEU A 71 17.26 -15.31 -14.91
N GLU A 72 17.42 -14.11 -15.50
CA GLU A 72 18.63 -13.30 -15.32
C GLU A 72 18.81 -12.83 -13.88
N GLN A 73 17.70 -12.41 -13.25
CA GLN A 73 17.69 -12.02 -11.83
C GLN A 73 18.00 -13.21 -10.92
N GLU A 74 17.47 -14.39 -11.21
CA GLU A 74 17.72 -15.60 -10.43
C GLU A 74 19.19 -16.04 -10.55
N ILE A 75 19.78 -15.98 -11.76
CA ILE A 75 21.21 -16.22 -11.97
C ILE A 75 22.04 -15.21 -11.15
N SER A 76 21.67 -13.94 -11.16
CA SER A 76 22.35 -12.90 -10.39
C SER A 76 22.29 -13.16 -8.88
N ILE A 77 21.13 -13.61 -8.37
CA ILE A 77 20.95 -14.00 -6.96
C ILE A 77 21.93 -15.14 -6.62
N LEU A 78 21.98 -16.19 -7.45
CA LEU A 78 22.87 -17.35 -7.23
C LEU A 78 24.34 -16.92 -7.25
N GLN A 79 24.75 -16.09 -8.19
CA GLN A 79 26.13 -15.57 -8.29
C GLN A 79 26.51 -14.76 -7.04
N ASN A 80 25.63 -13.90 -6.57
CA ASN A 80 25.86 -13.06 -5.39
C ASN A 80 25.93 -13.87 -4.10
N GLN A 81 25.21 -14.99 -4.02
CA GLN A 81 25.21 -15.83 -2.82
C GLN A 81 26.32 -16.88 -2.80
N HIS A 82 26.82 -17.30 -3.96
CA HIS A 82 27.84 -18.37 -4.07
C HIS A 82 29.23 -17.96 -3.59
N GLY A 83 29.47 -16.91 -2.98
CA GLY A 83 30.82 -16.54 -2.51
C GLY A 83 30.82 -15.56 -1.35
N THR A 84 29.68 -15.19 -0.89
CA THR A 84 29.55 -14.10 0.12
C THR A 84 28.91 -14.65 1.39
N ASP A 85 29.58 -14.47 2.52
CA ASP A 85 28.97 -14.69 3.83
C ASP A 85 27.95 -13.55 4.06
N ASN A 86 26.66 -13.84 3.87
CA ASN A 86 25.54 -12.89 3.97
C ASN A 86 25.48 -12.10 5.31
N ARG A 87 26.29 -12.47 6.28
CA ARG A 87 26.38 -11.78 7.58
C ARG A 87 26.97 -10.37 7.48
N HIS A 88 27.62 -10.01 6.38
CA HIS A 88 28.29 -8.72 6.21
C HIS A 88 27.47 -7.67 5.44
N LEU A 89 26.38 -8.04 4.76
CA LEU A 89 25.59 -7.11 3.95
C LEU A 89 25.00 -5.95 4.75
N LEU A 90 24.62 -6.17 6.01
CA LEU A 90 24.08 -5.11 6.88
C LEU A 90 25.14 -4.07 7.25
N ASN A 91 26.43 -4.42 7.27
CA ASN A 91 27.53 -3.50 7.59
C ASN A 91 27.85 -2.54 6.43
N GLU A 92 27.39 -2.85 5.23
CA GLU A 92 27.58 -2.03 4.04
C GLU A 92 26.48 -0.95 3.88
N VAL A 93 25.40 -1.03 4.69
CA VAL A 93 24.31 -0.07 4.64
C VAL A 93 24.76 1.27 5.24
N THR A 94 24.80 2.28 4.38
CA THR A 94 25.13 3.66 4.80
C THR A 94 23.85 4.46 5.07
N LYS A 95 23.92 5.34 6.07
CA LYS A 95 22.83 6.27 6.36
C LYS A 95 22.79 7.33 5.26
N LEU A 96 21.67 7.40 4.51
CA LEU A 96 21.46 8.36 3.43
C LEU A 96 20.82 9.67 3.92
N ILE A 97 19.83 9.59 4.80
CA ILE A 97 19.08 10.74 5.31
C ILE A 97 18.90 10.62 6.83
N SER A 98 18.76 11.75 7.49
CA SER A 98 18.39 11.83 8.91
C SER A 98 16.87 11.82 9.09
N THR A 99 16.42 11.57 10.32
CA THR A 99 14.99 11.66 10.66
C THR A 99 14.45 13.08 10.51
N SER A 100 15.26 14.09 10.74
CA SER A 100 14.88 15.50 10.53
C SER A 100 14.70 15.85 9.06
N GLU A 101 15.59 15.39 8.18
CA GLU A 101 15.44 15.54 6.72
C GLU A 101 14.21 14.82 6.20
N LEU A 102 13.94 13.60 6.68
CA LEU A 102 12.73 12.87 6.31
C LEU A 102 11.46 13.63 6.71
N GLU A 103 11.43 14.26 7.88
CA GLU A 103 10.25 15.05 8.29
C GLU A 103 10.10 16.34 7.45
N GLN A 104 11.21 16.96 7.03
CA GLN A 104 11.17 18.07 6.07
C GLN A 104 10.58 17.63 4.73
N TYR A 105 11.01 16.49 4.16
CA TYR A 105 10.42 15.95 2.94
C TYR A 105 8.94 15.64 3.10
N ARG A 106 8.53 15.02 4.21
CA ARG A 106 7.11 14.77 4.50
C ARG A 106 6.29 16.05 4.59
N SER A 107 6.87 17.11 5.17
CA SER A 107 6.23 18.42 5.23
C SER A 107 6.05 19.02 3.83
N SER A 108 7.09 18.97 3.00
CA SER A 108 7.02 19.44 1.60
C SER A 108 5.97 18.69 0.79
N VAL A 109 5.93 17.35 0.90
CA VAL A 109 4.91 16.52 0.21
C VAL A 109 3.49 16.90 0.64
N ARG A 110 3.26 17.21 1.91
CA ARG A 110 1.92 17.64 2.38
C ARG A 110 1.47 18.95 1.72
N GLN A 111 2.40 19.85 1.42
CA GLN A 111 2.13 21.16 0.84
C GLN A 111 1.93 21.16 -0.67
N LEU A 112 2.24 20.03 -1.36
CA LEU A 112 2.03 19.93 -2.81
C LEU A 112 0.60 20.29 -3.19
N LEU A 113 0.49 21.07 -4.26
CA LEU A 113 -0.80 21.47 -4.79
C LEU A 113 -1.54 20.28 -5.40
N ILE A 114 -2.83 20.19 -5.09
CA ILE A 114 -3.77 19.29 -5.77
C ILE A 114 -5.03 20.08 -6.07
N GLU A 115 -5.42 20.09 -7.32
CA GLU A 115 -6.59 20.83 -7.75
C GLU A 115 -7.91 20.19 -7.27
N PRO A 116 -8.96 20.97 -6.99
CA PRO A 116 -10.26 20.43 -6.59
C PRO A 116 -10.84 19.41 -7.56
N LYS A 117 -10.65 19.61 -8.88
CA LYS A 117 -11.07 18.66 -9.91
C LYS A 117 -10.41 17.29 -9.78
N LEU A 118 -9.13 17.23 -9.36
CA LEU A 118 -8.45 15.96 -9.10
C LEU A 118 -8.98 15.27 -7.84
N LEU A 119 -9.34 16.04 -6.81
CA LEU A 119 -10.01 15.46 -5.64
C LEU A 119 -11.36 14.86 -6.00
N GLU A 120 -12.12 15.54 -6.89
CA GLU A 120 -13.37 15.01 -7.41
C GLU A 120 -13.15 13.74 -8.25
N PHE A 121 -12.14 13.71 -9.11
CA PHE A 121 -11.75 12.54 -9.90
C PHE A 121 -11.45 11.33 -9.00
N ILE A 122 -10.63 11.52 -7.97
CA ILE A 122 -10.33 10.48 -6.98
C ILE A 122 -11.60 9.98 -6.29
N ALA A 123 -12.47 10.90 -5.86
CA ALA A 123 -13.72 10.56 -5.21
C ALA A 123 -14.65 9.76 -6.13
N ARG A 124 -14.74 10.11 -7.43
CA ARG A 124 -15.51 9.38 -8.44
C ARG A 124 -14.96 7.99 -8.66
N ILE A 125 -13.64 7.79 -8.79
CA ILE A 125 -13.02 6.45 -8.91
C ILE A 125 -13.42 5.58 -7.72
N VAL A 126 -13.26 6.08 -6.49
CA VAL A 126 -13.57 5.31 -5.29
C VAL A 126 -15.09 5.05 -5.16
N ASN A 127 -15.93 6.02 -5.53
CA ASN A 127 -17.38 5.84 -5.52
C ASN A 127 -17.82 4.79 -6.53
N GLU A 128 -17.20 4.76 -7.73
CA GLU A 128 -17.49 3.76 -8.76
C GLU A 128 -17.21 2.34 -8.27
N THR A 129 -16.19 2.13 -7.44
CA THR A 129 -15.95 0.81 -6.83
C THR A 129 -17.13 0.31 -5.98
N ARG A 130 -17.94 1.20 -5.41
CA ARG A 130 -19.09 0.85 -4.56
C ARG A 130 -20.36 0.54 -5.35
N ASN A 131 -20.42 1.07 -6.57
CA ASN A 131 -21.57 0.93 -7.46
C ASN A 131 -21.34 -0.09 -8.59
N ASN A 132 -20.16 -0.69 -8.66
CA ASN A 132 -19.79 -1.61 -9.72
C ASN A 132 -20.36 -3.02 -9.45
N PRO A 133 -21.17 -3.58 -10.38
CA PRO A 133 -21.78 -4.89 -10.19
C PRO A 133 -20.78 -6.06 -10.17
N SER A 134 -19.55 -5.84 -10.60
CA SER A 134 -18.48 -6.85 -10.54
C SER A 134 -17.80 -6.93 -9.17
N LEU A 135 -18.16 -6.04 -8.23
CA LEU A 135 -17.60 -5.99 -6.90
C LEU A 135 -18.62 -6.41 -5.84
N PHE A 136 -18.20 -7.35 -4.99
CA PHE A 136 -18.91 -7.69 -3.76
C PHE A 136 -18.67 -6.64 -2.67
N LEU A 137 -17.43 -6.11 -2.61
CA LEU A 137 -17.04 -5.04 -1.68
C LEU A 137 -16.28 -3.95 -2.42
N GLY A 138 -16.77 -2.71 -2.33
CA GLY A 138 -16.10 -1.51 -2.80
C GLY A 138 -15.23 -0.85 -1.72
N ALA A 139 -14.36 0.06 -2.15
CA ALA A 139 -13.38 0.70 -1.27
C ALA A 139 -14.00 1.75 -0.33
N SER A 140 -13.45 1.86 0.88
CA SER A 140 -13.84 2.83 1.90
C SER A 140 -13.35 4.27 1.57
N PRO A 141 -13.85 5.31 2.27
CA PRO A 141 -13.30 6.67 2.13
C PRO A 141 -11.81 6.79 2.48
N ARG A 142 -11.26 5.84 3.26
CA ARG A 142 -9.80 5.76 3.53
C ARG A 142 -9.01 5.60 2.24
N ALA A 143 -9.56 4.90 1.25
CA ALA A 143 -8.93 4.73 -0.06
C ALA A 143 -8.73 6.09 -0.77
N SER A 144 -9.72 6.98 -0.76
CA SER A 144 -9.58 8.31 -1.36
C SER A 144 -8.45 9.10 -0.70
N LEU A 145 -8.37 9.10 0.62
CA LEU A 145 -7.29 9.76 1.37
C LEU A 145 -5.93 9.12 1.11
N ALA A 146 -5.88 7.80 0.93
CA ALA A 146 -4.66 7.07 0.62
C ALA A 146 -4.16 7.41 -0.79
N ILE A 147 -5.05 7.48 -1.79
CA ILE A 147 -4.71 7.89 -3.17
C ILE A 147 -4.15 9.32 -3.17
N VAL A 148 -4.79 10.28 -2.49
CA VAL A 148 -4.28 11.64 -2.38
C VAL A 148 -2.86 11.69 -1.82
N LYS A 149 -2.61 10.95 -0.73
CA LYS A 149 -1.27 10.91 -0.10
C LYS A 149 -0.23 10.27 -1.02
N ALA A 150 -0.60 9.17 -1.69
CA ALA A 150 0.27 8.45 -2.60
C ALA A 150 0.60 9.29 -3.84
N ALA A 151 -0.40 9.91 -4.48
CA ALA A 151 -0.21 10.76 -5.65
C ALA A 151 0.66 12.00 -5.34
N LYS A 152 0.48 12.65 -4.19
CA LYS A 152 1.37 13.74 -3.75
C LYS A 152 2.81 13.27 -3.57
N ALA A 153 3.02 12.12 -2.94
CA ALA A 153 4.36 11.58 -2.75
C ALA A 153 5.01 11.21 -4.09
N PHE A 154 4.24 10.61 -5.00
CA PHE A 154 4.71 10.25 -6.34
C PHE A 154 5.07 11.49 -7.16
N ALA A 155 4.23 12.53 -7.18
CA ALA A 155 4.53 13.82 -7.83
C ALA A 155 5.83 14.44 -7.30
N ALA A 156 6.03 14.44 -5.97
CA ALA A 156 7.26 14.92 -5.35
C ALA A 156 8.49 14.13 -5.80
N MET A 157 8.39 12.79 -5.88
CA MET A 157 9.48 11.93 -6.37
C MET A 157 9.81 12.20 -7.84
N MET A 158 8.83 12.65 -8.63
CA MET A 158 9.03 13.10 -10.02
C MET A 158 9.51 14.55 -10.12
N GLY A 159 9.85 15.22 -9.00
CA GLY A 159 10.37 16.57 -8.95
C GLY A 159 9.33 17.66 -9.22
N ARG A 160 8.04 17.36 -9.05
CA ARG A 160 6.93 18.31 -9.25
C ARG A 160 6.37 18.80 -7.91
N ASP A 161 5.83 20.00 -7.89
CA ASP A 161 5.16 20.64 -6.76
C ASP A 161 3.63 20.60 -6.86
N PHE A 162 3.10 19.93 -7.88
CA PHE A 162 1.67 19.69 -8.10
C PHE A 162 1.40 18.27 -8.56
N VAL A 163 0.18 17.79 -8.29
CA VAL A 163 -0.31 16.47 -8.67
C VAL A 163 -1.00 16.54 -10.04
N THR A 164 -0.77 15.55 -10.89
CA THR A 164 -1.44 15.37 -12.18
C THR A 164 -2.41 14.18 -12.15
N PRO A 165 -3.35 14.07 -13.13
CA PRO A 165 -4.21 12.90 -13.24
C PRO A 165 -3.43 11.58 -13.37
N GLU A 166 -2.30 11.59 -14.07
CA GLU A 166 -1.44 10.43 -14.26
C GLU A 166 -0.89 9.89 -12.94
N ASP A 167 -0.58 10.77 -11.97
CA ASP A 167 -0.13 10.35 -10.64
C ASP A 167 -1.23 9.58 -9.90
N VAL A 168 -2.48 10.01 -10.08
CA VAL A 168 -3.65 9.33 -9.50
C VAL A 168 -3.83 7.97 -10.16
N VAL A 169 -3.76 7.90 -11.49
CA VAL A 169 -3.90 6.65 -12.25
C VAL A 169 -2.82 5.65 -11.87
N GLU A 170 -1.57 6.09 -11.75
CA GLU A 170 -0.43 5.23 -11.38
C GLU A 170 -0.58 4.68 -9.95
N MET A 171 -1.00 5.50 -9.00
CA MET A 171 -1.05 5.09 -7.59
C MET A 171 -2.33 4.35 -7.19
N ALA A 172 -3.43 4.53 -7.93
CA ALA A 172 -4.73 3.96 -7.57
C ALA A 172 -4.72 2.41 -7.48
N PRO A 173 -4.11 1.64 -8.39
CA PRO A 173 -4.08 0.18 -8.28
C PRO A 173 -3.41 -0.30 -6.98
N HIS A 174 -2.26 0.27 -6.62
CA HIS A 174 -1.52 -0.11 -5.40
C HIS A 174 -2.31 0.17 -4.11
N VAL A 175 -3.18 1.18 -4.14
CA VAL A 175 -4.06 1.56 -3.03
C VAL A 175 -5.34 0.73 -3.00
N LEU A 176 -5.93 0.43 -4.16
CA LEU A 176 -7.28 -0.16 -4.24
C LEU A 176 -7.30 -1.69 -4.21
N ARG A 177 -6.26 -2.38 -4.73
CA ARG A 177 -6.29 -3.83 -4.93
C ARG A 177 -6.58 -4.69 -3.69
N HIS A 178 -6.27 -4.18 -2.50
CA HIS A 178 -6.54 -4.86 -1.23
C HIS A 178 -7.77 -4.31 -0.50
N ARG A 179 -8.50 -3.38 -1.11
CA ARG A 179 -9.67 -2.70 -0.57
C ARG A 179 -10.96 -3.02 -1.29
N ILE A 180 -10.86 -3.81 -2.37
CA ILE A 180 -12.00 -4.27 -3.16
C ILE A 180 -12.02 -5.79 -3.17
N ILE A 181 -13.22 -6.36 -3.30
CA ILE A 181 -13.44 -7.79 -3.44
C ILE A 181 -14.33 -8.01 -4.66
N LEU A 182 -13.88 -8.82 -5.58
CA LEU A 182 -14.65 -9.24 -6.75
C LEU A 182 -15.85 -10.10 -6.33
N THR A 183 -16.88 -10.16 -7.17
CA THR A 183 -17.91 -11.19 -7.00
C THR A 183 -17.35 -12.56 -7.37
N PRO A 184 -17.85 -13.67 -6.76
CA PRO A 184 -17.38 -15.01 -7.06
C PRO A 184 -17.47 -15.35 -8.57
N GLU A 185 -18.51 -14.86 -9.26
CA GLU A 185 -18.64 -15.06 -10.69
C GLU A 185 -17.48 -14.44 -11.47
N LYS A 186 -17.06 -13.22 -11.09
CA LYS A 186 -15.97 -12.52 -11.77
C LYS A 186 -14.60 -13.10 -11.45
N GLU A 187 -14.40 -13.61 -10.23
CA GLU A 187 -13.20 -14.40 -9.89
C GLU A 187 -13.13 -15.70 -10.72
N MET A 188 -14.25 -16.40 -10.88
CA MET A 188 -14.32 -17.63 -11.70
C MET A 188 -14.10 -17.35 -13.20
N GLU A 189 -14.48 -16.17 -13.71
CA GLU A 189 -14.15 -15.70 -15.06
C GLU A 189 -12.65 -15.36 -15.25
N GLY A 190 -11.86 -15.38 -14.17
CA GLY A 190 -10.43 -15.05 -14.18
C GLY A 190 -10.12 -13.56 -14.17
N LEU A 191 -11.12 -12.70 -13.90
CA LEU A 191 -10.90 -11.26 -13.76
C LEU A 191 -10.04 -10.98 -12.52
N THR A 192 -9.02 -10.14 -12.67
CA THR A 192 -8.19 -9.68 -11.55
C THR A 192 -8.66 -8.34 -10.98
N ALA A 193 -8.30 -8.05 -9.73
CA ALA A 193 -8.60 -6.76 -9.11
C ALA A 193 -7.99 -5.60 -9.91
N ASP A 194 -6.75 -5.76 -10.37
CA ASP A 194 -6.04 -4.72 -11.13
C ASP A 194 -6.69 -4.44 -12.48
N GLU A 195 -7.13 -5.46 -13.22
CA GLU A 195 -7.86 -5.28 -14.47
C GLU A 195 -9.19 -4.56 -14.26
N LEU A 196 -9.91 -4.86 -13.18
CA LEU A 196 -11.15 -4.16 -12.87
C LEU A 196 -10.90 -2.71 -12.47
N ILE A 197 -9.86 -2.44 -11.65
CA ILE A 197 -9.47 -1.08 -11.27
C ILE A 197 -9.13 -0.26 -12.52
N ASP A 198 -8.36 -0.82 -13.45
CA ASP A 198 -8.03 -0.16 -14.72
C ASP A 198 -9.28 0.17 -15.55
N ARG A 199 -10.26 -0.74 -15.62
CA ARG A 199 -11.56 -0.49 -16.28
C ARG A 199 -12.34 0.64 -15.59
N ILE A 200 -12.37 0.66 -14.26
CA ILE A 200 -13.04 1.71 -13.47
C ILE A 200 -12.37 3.07 -13.74
N ILE A 201 -11.04 3.15 -13.67
CA ILE A 201 -10.32 4.40 -13.93
C ILE A 201 -10.62 4.92 -15.33
N LYS A 202 -10.62 4.05 -16.35
CA LYS A 202 -10.93 4.42 -17.74
C LYS A 202 -12.38 4.84 -17.96
N SER A 203 -13.31 4.41 -17.11
CA SER A 203 -14.72 4.80 -17.18
C SER A 203 -15.00 6.18 -16.60
N VAL A 204 -14.13 6.69 -15.75
CA VAL A 204 -14.27 7.99 -15.10
C VAL A 204 -13.60 9.07 -15.95
N GLU A 205 -14.31 10.17 -16.21
CA GLU A 205 -13.79 11.29 -17.00
C GLU A 205 -12.57 11.91 -16.31
N ILE A 206 -11.45 11.96 -17.05
CA ILE A 206 -10.20 12.56 -16.57
C ILE A 206 -10.36 14.09 -16.64
N PRO A 207 -10.08 14.83 -15.54
CA PRO A 207 -10.17 16.29 -15.53
C PRO A 207 -9.11 16.90 -16.49
N ARG A 208 -9.55 17.89 -17.24
CA ARG A 208 -8.71 18.71 -18.14
C ARG A 208 -8.36 20.03 -17.48
#